data_ce3e2f242d6b088753d66e783dd989e2
#
_entry.id   ce3e2f242d6b088753d66e783dd989e2
#
_cell.length_a   1.000
_cell.length_b   1.000
_cell.length_c   1.000
_cell.angle_alpha   90.00
_cell.angle_beta   90.00
_cell.angle_gamma   90.00
#
_symmetry.space_group_name_H-M   'P 1'
#
loop_
_entity.id
_entity.type
_entity.pdbx_description
1 polymer ?
#
loop_
_entity_poly.entity_id
_entity_poly.type
_entity_poly.pdbx_seq_one_letter_code
_entity_poly.pdbx_strand_id
1 'polypeptide(L)'
;DDTRYARNALRHDVMPALSAHFPGYRDALARTAAHAAASQRLLDDLARIDLRDVGREGDRALSHAALLALDDTRALNVLRYWMRSLGLPAASTARLADLLRQLREVARDDPNGHALRVDHAGHRLRAYRGIVSWEAMRARDERAGEGAAHARAPMSLNWRGEEVWRLPSWRGTYVFAPAAPDDADAVPEHVLASAPLVARERSGGERVRGVAAHVSRTLKNLFQTRGVPAWERDVPLLYVGETLLFVPRIGVNRSAFGATPGEPDAAWRRIEWRKDVLIA
;
A
#
# COMPACT_ATOMS: atom_id res chain seq x y z
N ASP A 1 -7.83 42.77 19.79
CA ASP A 1 -7.85 42.17 21.16
C ASP A 1 -9.13 41.37 21.45
N ASP A 2 -9.69 40.74 20.41
CA ASP A 2 -10.93 39.98 20.53
C ASP A 2 -10.65 38.62 21.24
N THR A 3 -11.12 38.50 22.49
CA THR A 3 -10.94 37.30 23.35
C THR A 3 -11.78 36.10 22.91
N ARG A 4 -12.61 36.21 21.88
CA ARG A 4 -13.26 35.06 21.23
C ARG A 4 -12.23 34.10 20.59
N TYR A 5 -11.04 34.61 20.28
CA TYR A 5 -9.94 33.78 19.83
C TYR A 5 -9.14 33.21 21.01
N ALA A 6 -9.00 31.91 21.10
CA ALA A 6 -8.32 31.21 22.20
C ALA A 6 -6.93 31.80 22.55
N ARG A 7 -6.16 32.22 21.53
CA ARG A 7 -4.85 32.87 21.74
C ARG A 7 -4.96 34.17 22.50
N ASN A 8 -5.95 35.02 22.18
CA ASN A 8 -6.16 36.31 22.85
C ASN A 8 -6.74 36.11 24.26
N ALA A 9 -7.69 35.18 24.43
CA ALA A 9 -8.20 34.80 25.74
C ALA A 9 -7.07 34.31 26.67
N LEU A 10 -6.20 33.41 26.18
CA LEU A 10 -5.03 32.98 26.94
C LEU A 10 -4.16 34.17 27.36
N ARG A 11 -3.83 35.06 26.42
CA ARG A 11 -2.91 36.17 26.66
C ARG A 11 -3.48 37.25 27.62
N HIS A 12 -4.77 37.54 27.50
CA HIS A 12 -5.40 38.68 28.22
C HIS A 12 -6.09 38.26 29.52
N ASP A 13 -6.63 37.01 29.56
CA ASP A 13 -7.43 36.59 30.72
C ASP A 13 -6.67 35.55 31.59
N VAL A 14 -6.07 34.54 30.98
CA VAL A 14 -5.48 33.40 31.70
C VAL A 14 -4.06 33.67 32.17
N MET A 15 -3.20 34.20 31.29
CA MET A 15 -1.77 34.39 31.60
C MET A 15 -1.56 35.46 32.71
N PRO A 16 -2.29 36.58 32.78
CA PRO A 16 -2.18 37.51 33.88
C PRO A 16 -2.61 36.92 35.22
N ALA A 17 -3.71 36.16 35.26
CA ALA A 17 -4.16 35.48 36.46
C ALA A 17 -3.14 34.45 36.97
N LEU A 18 -2.54 33.65 36.05
CA LEU A 18 -1.46 32.74 36.41
C LEU A 18 -0.23 33.48 36.95
N SER A 19 0.14 34.61 36.34
CA SER A 19 1.28 35.40 36.81
C SER A 19 1.09 35.97 38.23
N ALA A 20 -0.14 36.34 38.57
CA ALA A 20 -0.45 36.91 39.89
C ALA A 20 -0.33 35.87 41.01
N HIS A 21 -0.72 34.63 40.76
CA HIS A 21 -0.76 33.56 41.76
C HIS A 21 0.43 32.59 41.69
N PHE A 22 1.06 32.44 40.52
CA PHE A 22 2.15 31.48 40.25
C PHE A 22 3.29 32.16 39.49
N PRO A 23 4.13 33.00 40.12
CA PRO A 23 5.15 33.80 39.39
C PRO A 23 6.11 32.96 38.53
N GLY A 24 6.40 31.70 38.92
CA GLY A 24 7.29 30.78 38.21
C GLY A 24 6.61 29.90 37.15
N TYR A 25 5.34 30.09 36.82
CA TYR A 25 4.58 29.19 35.95
C TYR A 25 5.18 29.04 34.54
N ARG A 26 5.77 30.10 33.96
CA ARG A 26 6.37 30.06 32.62
C ARG A 26 7.55 29.09 32.57
N ASP A 27 8.43 29.17 33.57
CA ASP A 27 9.59 28.27 33.66
C ASP A 27 9.15 26.85 33.95
N ALA A 28 8.12 26.66 34.78
CA ALA A 28 7.54 25.36 35.07
C ALA A 28 6.94 24.70 33.79
N LEU A 29 6.15 25.47 33.04
CA LEU A 29 5.58 25.01 31.76
C LEU A 29 6.67 24.74 30.72
N ALA A 30 7.70 25.60 30.61
CA ALA A 30 8.82 25.40 29.70
C ALA A 30 9.60 24.11 30.03
N ARG A 31 9.90 23.87 31.32
CA ARG A 31 10.53 22.62 31.77
C ARG A 31 9.65 21.41 31.46
N THR A 32 8.35 21.48 31.73
CA THR A 32 7.40 20.40 31.42
C THR A 32 7.38 20.10 29.93
N ALA A 33 7.32 21.13 29.08
CA ALA A 33 7.38 20.98 27.63
C ALA A 33 8.70 20.35 27.15
N ALA A 34 9.83 20.79 27.76
CA ALA A 34 11.14 20.21 27.44
C ALA A 34 11.24 18.71 27.83
N HIS A 35 10.71 18.34 29.01
CA HIS A 35 10.64 16.94 29.45
C HIS A 35 9.73 16.11 28.54
N ALA A 36 8.55 16.63 28.19
CA ALA A 36 7.64 15.94 27.27
C ALA A 36 8.29 15.70 25.89
N ALA A 37 8.99 16.71 25.36
CA ALA A 37 9.72 16.58 24.10
C ALA A 37 10.87 15.55 24.19
N ALA A 38 11.60 15.50 25.32
CA ALA A 38 12.63 14.51 25.55
C ALA A 38 12.04 13.08 25.64
N SER A 39 10.94 12.92 26.37
CA SER A 39 10.22 11.65 26.49
C SER A 39 9.71 11.17 25.14
N GLN A 40 9.18 12.09 24.31
CA GLN A 40 8.73 11.74 22.95
C GLN A 40 9.89 11.23 22.07
N ARG A 41 11.08 11.84 22.18
CA ARG A 41 12.26 11.33 21.43
C ARG A 41 12.64 9.93 21.88
N LEU A 42 12.66 9.65 23.18
CA LEU A 42 12.95 8.31 23.70
C LEU A 42 11.91 7.28 23.25
N LEU A 43 10.63 7.63 23.22
CA LEU A 43 9.57 6.77 22.70
C LEU A 43 9.73 6.51 21.19
N ASP A 44 10.16 7.49 20.42
CA ASP A 44 10.45 7.35 19.01
C ASP A 44 11.66 6.42 18.76
N ASP A 45 12.70 6.56 19.57
CA ASP A 45 13.89 5.70 19.49
C ASP A 45 13.54 4.23 19.86
N LEU A 46 12.75 4.04 20.91
CA LEU A 46 12.24 2.72 21.25
C LEU A 46 11.39 2.11 20.13
N ALA A 47 10.50 2.90 19.53
CA ALA A 47 9.69 2.42 18.41
C ALA A 47 10.55 2.02 17.19
N ARG A 48 11.65 2.75 16.91
CA ARG A 48 12.58 2.37 15.83
C ARG A 48 13.32 1.06 16.15
N ILE A 49 13.66 0.81 17.42
CA ILE A 49 14.24 -0.46 17.84
C ILE A 49 13.24 -1.58 17.60
N ASP A 50 12.01 -1.43 18.07
CA ASP A 50 10.96 -2.43 17.94
C ASP A 50 10.61 -2.72 16.47
N LEU A 51 10.60 -1.69 15.61
CA LEU A 51 10.33 -1.84 14.19
C LEU A 51 11.34 -2.73 13.44
N ARG A 52 12.56 -2.91 13.94
CA ARG A 52 13.53 -3.84 13.33
C ARG A 52 13.01 -5.27 13.33
N ASP A 53 12.28 -5.66 14.38
CA ASP A 53 11.73 -7.01 14.54
C ASP A 53 10.30 -7.11 13.99
N VAL A 54 9.51 -6.03 14.15
CA VAL A 54 8.10 -5.97 13.78
C VAL A 54 7.90 -5.55 12.32
N GLY A 55 8.74 -4.66 11.78
CA GLY A 55 8.64 -4.10 10.43
C GLY A 55 8.82 -5.15 9.33
N ARG A 56 8.14 -4.93 8.22
CA ARG A 56 8.22 -5.71 6.98
C ARG A 56 8.14 -4.78 5.78
N GLU A 57 8.68 -5.23 4.63
CA GLU A 57 8.60 -4.49 3.36
C GLU A 57 9.13 -3.04 3.45
N GLY A 58 10.26 -2.84 4.13
CA GLY A 58 10.82 -1.49 4.34
C GLY A 58 9.94 -0.61 5.23
N ASP A 59 9.40 -1.19 6.32
CA ASP A 59 8.51 -0.57 7.30
C ASP A 59 7.16 -0.06 6.75
N ARG A 60 6.78 -0.48 5.56
CA ARG A 60 5.43 -0.20 5.02
C ARG A 60 4.36 -1.13 5.58
N ALA A 61 4.77 -2.25 6.13
CA ALA A 61 3.90 -3.25 6.75
C ALA A 61 4.51 -3.74 8.07
N LEU A 62 3.70 -4.37 8.91
CA LEU A 62 4.12 -4.95 10.17
C LEU A 62 3.82 -6.45 10.21
N SER A 63 4.66 -7.20 10.89
CA SER A 63 4.36 -8.58 11.28
C SER A 63 3.31 -8.58 12.38
N HIS A 64 2.16 -9.19 12.13
CA HIS A 64 1.07 -9.29 13.09
C HIS A 64 1.53 -10.02 14.38
N ALA A 65 2.17 -11.18 14.23
CA ALA A 65 2.63 -11.97 15.37
C ALA A 65 3.71 -11.22 16.18
N ALA A 66 4.69 -10.59 15.51
CA ALA A 66 5.75 -9.86 16.20
C ALA A 66 5.22 -8.61 16.94
N LEU A 67 4.24 -7.90 16.33
CA LEU A 67 3.58 -6.78 17.00
C LEU A 67 2.85 -7.22 18.27
N LEU A 68 2.11 -8.33 18.21
CA LEU A 68 1.37 -8.86 19.36
C LEU A 68 2.25 -9.53 20.43
N ALA A 69 3.50 -9.84 20.11
CA ALA A 69 4.48 -10.32 21.09
C ALA A 69 5.05 -9.20 21.97
N LEU A 70 4.90 -7.94 21.58
CA LEU A 70 5.21 -6.78 22.41
C LEU A 70 4.17 -6.63 23.53
N ASP A 71 4.57 -6.02 24.66
CA ASP A 71 3.60 -5.54 25.64
C ASP A 71 2.75 -4.41 25.04
N ASP A 72 1.59 -4.13 25.65
CA ASP A 72 0.62 -3.16 25.16
C ASP A 72 1.20 -1.76 24.96
N THR A 73 2.03 -1.32 25.86
CA THR A 73 2.62 0.03 25.82
C THR A 73 3.56 0.17 24.63
N ARG A 74 4.42 -0.85 24.39
CA ARG A 74 5.33 -0.88 23.25
C ARG A 74 4.58 -1.06 21.94
N ALA A 75 3.59 -1.96 21.89
CA ALA A 75 2.76 -2.15 20.70
C ALA A 75 2.02 -0.86 20.29
N LEU A 76 1.42 -0.14 21.25
CA LEU A 76 0.77 1.15 21.00
C LEU A 76 1.78 2.22 20.55
N ASN A 77 2.98 2.22 21.12
CA ASN A 77 4.04 3.14 20.72
C ASN A 77 4.51 2.88 19.28
N VAL A 78 4.73 1.62 18.93
CA VAL A 78 5.06 1.20 17.54
C VAL A 78 3.96 1.62 16.58
N LEU A 79 2.69 1.34 16.88
CA LEU A 79 1.56 1.72 16.03
C LEU A 79 1.51 3.24 15.79
N ARG A 80 1.66 4.03 16.87
CA ARG A 80 1.68 5.50 16.78
C ARG A 80 2.82 6.02 15.93
N TYR A 81 4.03 5.50 16.15
CA TYR A 81 5.21 5.89 15.40
C TYR A 81 5.09 5.47 13.93
N TRP A 82 4.67 4.24 13.66
CA TRP A 82 4.50 3.70 12.33
C TRP A 82 3.47 4.48 11.49
N MET A 83 2.31 4.81 12.07
CA MET A 83 1.32 5.66 11.39
C MET A 83 1.92 7.02 11.01
N ARG A 84 2.66 7.64 11.93
CA ARG A 84 3.32 8.92 11.65
C ARG A 84 4.40 8.81 10.57
N SER A 85 5.20 7.75 10.55
CA SER A 85 6.22 7.52 9.53
C SER A 85 5.64 7.32 8.14
N LEU A 86 4.41 6.82 8.05
CA LEU A 86 3.65 6.69 6.81
C LEU A 86 2.90 7.98 6.41
N GLY A 87 3.02 9.06 7.18
CA GLY A 87 2.32 10.31 6.92
C GLY A 87 0.82 10.27 7.25
N LEU A 88 0.36 9.27 7.99
CA LEU A 88 -1.05 9.16 8.39
C LEU A 88 -1.37 10.17 9.51
N PRO A 89 -2.58 10.74 9.53
CA PRO A 89 -3.04 11.57 10.62
C PRO A 89 -2.96 10.86 11.97
N ALA A 90 -2.68 11.63 13.03
CA ALA A 90 -2.58 11.10 14.37
C ALA A 90 -3.90 10.46 14.83
N ALA A 91 -3.82 9.26 15.38
CA ALA A 91 -4.94 8.60 16.05
C ALA A 91 -4.94 8.88 17.55
N SER A 92 -6.12 9.01 18.15
CA SER A 92 -6.25 9.11 19.60
C SER A 92 -5.78 7.84 20.30
N THR A 93 -5.41 7.95 21.58
CA THR A 93 -5.02 6.78 22.39
C THR A 93 -6.12 5.72 22.44
N ALA A 94 -7.38 6.12 22.57
CA ALA A 94 -8.52 5.22 22.53
C ALA A 94 -8.63 4.48 21.20
N ARG A 95 -8.40 5.18 20.08
CA ARG A 95 -8.43 4.57 18.75
C ARG A 95 -7.31 3.55 18.54
N LEU A 96 -6.10 3.86 19.03
CA LEU A 96 -4.97 2.90 18.96
C LEU A 96 -5.20 1.69 19.84
N ALA A 97 -5.77 1.87 21.03
CA ALA A 97 -6.12 0.76 21.92
C ALA A 97 -7.20 -0.15 21.31
N ASP A 98 -8.22 0.44 20.69
CA ASP A 98 -9.25 -0.32 19.96
C ASP A 98 -8.65 -1.08 18.77
N LEU A 99 -7.75 -0.45 18.01
CA LEU A 99 -7.01 -1.10 16.93
C LEU A 99 -6.24 -2.33 17.42
N LEU A 100 -5.47 -2.18 18.52
CA LEU A 100 -4.68 -3.27 19.10
C LEU A 100 -5.60 -4.41 19.59
N ARG A 101 -6.75 -4.08 20.18
CA ARG A 101 -7.75 -5.06 20.58
C ARG A 101 -8.29 -5.85 19.38
N GLN A 102 -8.67 -5.18 18.30
CA GLN A 102 -9.15 -5.83 17.07
C GLN A 102 -8.07 -6.72 16.43
N LEU A 103 -6.80 -6.29 16.43
CA LEU A 103 -5.68 -7.11 15.97
C LEU A 103 -5.56 -8.41 16.78
N ARG A 104 -5.76 -8.36 18.09
CA ARG A 104 -5.75 -9.56 18.96
C ARG A 104 -6.92 -10.49 18.71
N GLU A 105 -8.10 -9.94 18.55
CA GLU A 105 -9.31 -10.72 18.26
C GLU A 105 -9.15 -11.46 16.92
N VAL A 106 -8.72 -10.76 15.87
CA VAL A 106 -8.48 -11.38 14.56
C VAL A 106 -7.38 -12.45 14.63
N ALA A 107 -6.31 -12.25 15.39
CA ALA A 107 -5.26 -13.26 15.54
C ALA A 107 -5.77 -14.55 16.17
N ARG A 108 -6.80 -14.46 17.03
CA ARG A 108 -7.42 -15.60 17.70
C ARG A 108 -8.38 -16.36 16.79
N ASP A 109 -9.22 -15.62 16.04
CA ASP A 109 -10.34 -16.18 15.30
C ASP A 109 -10.03 -16.44 13.83
N ASP A 110 -9.09 -15.67 13.23
CA ASP A 110 -8.65 -15.80 11.85
C ASP A 110 -7.13 -15.58 11.77
N PRO A 111 -6.31 -16.62 11.95
CA PRO A 111 -4.84 -16.51 11.91
C PRO A 111 -4.29 -15.90 10.61
N ASN A 112 -5.06 -15.92 9.52
CA ASN A 112 -4.71 -15.27 8.25
C ASN A 112 -5.11 -13.79 8.19
N GLY A 113 -5.91 -13.30 9.15
CA GLY A 113 -6.25 -11.89 9.30
C GLY A 113 -7.20 -11.32 8.25
N HIS A 114 -7.89 -12.16 7.47
CA HIS A 114 -8.76 -11.70 6.37
C HIS A 114 -9.92 -10.81 6.81
N ALA A 115 -10.39 -10.98 8.06
CA ALA A 115 -11.54 -10.26 8.59
C ALA A 115 -11.19 -8.85 9.09
N LEU A 116 -9.91 -8.52 9.31
CA LEU A 116 -9.53 -7.22 9.85
C LEU A 116 -9.79 -6.10 8.83
N ARG A 117 -10.59 -5.13 9.27
CA ARG A 117 -10.89 -3.92 8.52
C ARG A 117 -11.09 -2.75 9.47
N VAL A 118 -10.10 -1.87 9.55
CA VAL A 118 -10.17 -0.66 10.37
C VAL A 118 -9.92 0.56 9.51
N ASP A 119 -10.90 1.45 9.41
CA ASP A 119 -10.80 2.67 8.60
C ASP A 119 -10.32 3.84 9.46
N HIS A 120 -9.35 4.62 8.96
CA HIS A 120 -8.81 5.82 9.61
C HIS A 120 -8.37 6.85 8.58
N ALA A 121 -8.94 8.05 8.63
CA ALA A 121 -8.54 9.20 7.83
C ALA A 121 -8.32 8.90 6.32
N GLY A 122 -9.27 8.23 5.69
CA GLY A 122 -9.17 7.87 4.27
C GLY A 122 -8.23 6.69 3.97
N HIS A 123 -7.76 6.00 5.00
CA HIS A 123 -6.96 4.78 4.89
C HIS A 123 -7.65 3.62 5.61
N ARG A 124 -7.33 2.41 5.18
CA ARG A 124 -7.84 1.16 5.75
C ARG A 124 -6.70 0.27 6.18
N LEU A 125 -6.70 -0.12 7.46
CA LEU A 125 -5.84 -1.17 7.97
C LEU A 125 -6.41 -2.53 7.60
N ARG A 126 -5.54 -3.38 7.08
CA ARG A 126 -5.84 -4.78 6.77
C ARG A 126 -4.78 -5.70 7.33
N ALA A 127 -5.19 -6.93 7.64
CA ALA A 127 -4.26 -8.00 7.93
C ALA A 127 -4.43 -9.12 6.90
N TYR A 128 -3.34 -9.72 6.48
CA TYR A 128 -3.33 -10.83 5.54
C TYR A 128 -2.07 -11.68 5.72
N ARG A 129 -2.25 -12.99 5.96
CA ARG A 129 -1.14 -13.94 6.16
C ARG A 129 -0.11 -13.46 7.18
N GLY A 130 -0.57 -12.93 8.29
CA GLY A 130 0.31 -12.44 9.35
C GLY A 130 0.99 -11.10 9.07
N ILE A 131 0.63 -10.42 7.99
CA ILE A 131 1.12 -9.07 7.65
C ILE A 131 0.00 -8.06 7.83
N VAL A 132 0.30 -6.94 8.48
CA VAL A 132 -0.61 -5.81 8.71
C VAL A 132 -0.12 -4.62 7.90
N SER A 133 -0.99 -4.01 7.10
CA SER A 133 -0.64 -2.86 6.25
C SER A 133 -1.78 -1.85 6.15
N TRP A 134 -1.41 -0.57 5.94
CA TRP A 134 -2.34 0.50 5.61
C TRP A 134 -2.46 0.66 4.09
N GLU A 135 -3.69 0.80 3.63
CA GLU A 135 -4.02 1.10 2.24
C GLU A 135 -4.84 2.38 2.16
N ALA A 136 -4.58 3.22 1.16
CA ALA A 136 -5.48 4.34 0.87
C ALA A 136 -6.86 3.79 0.46
N MET A 137 -7.92 4.31 1.09
CA MET A 137 -9.28 3.98 0.68
C MET A 137 -9.54 4.55 -0.71
N ARG A 138 -10.07 3.71 -1.60
CA ARG A 138 -10.49 4.18 -2.92
C ARG A 138 -11.87 4.82 -2.80
N ALA A 139 -12.15 5.87 -3.57
CA ALA A 139 -13.48 6.46 -3.66
C ALA A 139 -14.59 5.44 -4.03
N ARG A 140 -14.20 4.30 -4.58
CA ARG A 140 -15.07 3.15 -4.90
C ARG A 140 -15.37 2.28 -3.69
N ASP A 141 -14.49 2.21 -2.69
CA ASP A 141 -14.72 1.45 -1.45
C ASP A 141 -15.76 2.13 -0.55
N GLU A 142 -15.90 3.46 -0.66
CA GLU A 142 -16.94 4.22 0.02
C GLU A 142 -18.34 3.94 -0.57
N ARG A 143 -18.40 3.60 -1.87
CA ARG A 143 -19.64 3.28 -2.60
C ARG A 143 -19.95 1.78 -2.66
N ALA A 144 -19.07 0.90 -2.20
CA ALA A 144 -19.27 -0.55 -2.22
C ALA A 144 -20.30 -1.06 -1.18
N GLY A 145 -20.98 -0.14 -0.48
CA GLY A 145 -22.25 -0.43 0.23
C GLY A 145 -23.48 -0.37 -0.66
N GLU A 146 -23.40 0.15 -1.87
CA GLU A 146 -24.50 0.26 -2.82
C GLU A 146 -24.10 -0.34 -4.18
N GLY A 147 -24.80 -1.37 -4.55
CA GLY A 147 -24.62 -2.29 -5.65
C GLY A 147 -24.05 -1.79 -6.97
N ALA A 148 -23.49 -2.74 -7.70
CA ALA A 148 -23.01 -2.71 -9.07
C ALA A 148 -21.66 -2.00 -9.30
N ALA A 149 -20.60 -2.80 -9.30
CA ALA A 149 -19.32 -2.45 -9.90
C ALA A 149 -19.51 -2.13 -11.39
N HIS A 150 -19.49 -0.85 -11.77
CA HIS A 150 -19.36 -0.51 -13.18
C HIS A 150 -17.98 -0.99 -13.65
N ALA A 151 -17.97 -1.93 -14.59
CA ALA A 151 -16.75 -2.41 -15.22
C ALA A 151 -16.01 -1.22 -15.85
N ARG A 152 -14.69 -1.14 -15.63
CA ARG A 152 -13.87 -0.12 -16.30
C ARG A 152 -13.82 -0.43 -17.79
N ALA A 153 -14.01 0.57 -18.62
CA ALA A 153 -13.84 0.42 -20.05
C ALA A 153 -12.40 -0.04 -20.38
N PRO A 154 -12.22 -1.00 -21.28
CA PRO A 154 -10.90 -1.37 -21.75
C PRO A 154 -10.20 -0.16 -22.36
N MET A 155 -8.88 -0.07 -22.13
CA MET A 155 -8.03 0.94 -22.77
C MET A 155 -7.08 0.24 -23.74
N SER A 156 -6.84 0.84 -24.90
CA SER A 156 -5.96 0.28 -25.92
C SER A 156 -4.82 1.23 -26.29
N LEU A 157 -3.69 0.64 -26.70
CA LEU A 157 -2.49 1.32 -27.19
C LEU A 157 -1.92 0.55 -28.38
N ASN A 158 -1.70 1.21 -29.51
CA ASN A 158 -0.88 0.69 -30.59
C ASN A 158 0.58 1.02 -30.27
N TRP A 159 1.26 0.06 -29.62
CA TRP A 159 2.62 0.29 -29.14
C TRP A 159 3.61 0.48 -30.29
N ARG A 160 4.40 1.56 -30.23
CA ARG A 160 5.40 1.95 -31.24
C ARG A 160 6.75 2.32 -30.61
N GLY A 161 7.03 1.78 -29.41
CA GLY A 161 8.24 2.10 -28.65
C GLY A 161 7.98 2.97 -27.42
N GLU A 162 6.71 3.19 -27.06
CA GLU A 162 6.36 3.95 -25.85
C GLU A 162 6.99 3.32 -24.62
N GLU A 163 7.66 4.13 -23.81
CA GLU A 163 8.23 3.70 -22.54
C GLU A 163 7.20 3.69 -21.42
N VAL A 164 6.12 4.46 -21.58
CA VAL A 164 5.12 4.68 -20.54
C VAL A 164 3.72 4.71 -21.12
N TRP A 165 2.81 3.94 -20.54
CA TRP A 165 1.38 3.98 -20.85
C TRP A 165 0.54 4.23 -19.59
N ARG A 166 -0.02 5.43 -19.46
CA ARG A 166 -0.84 5.85 -18.32
C ARG A 166 -2.25 5.30 -18.43
N LEU A 167 -2.75 4.77 -17.34
CA LEU A 167 -4.10 4.24 -17.20
C LEU A 167 -4.85 4.98 -16.06
N PRO A 168 -5.43 6.16 -16.32
CA PRO A 168 -6.06 7.00 -15.28
C PRO A 168 -7.18 6.27 -14.52
N SER A 169 -8.00 5.47 -15.22
CA SER A 169 -9.07 4.67 -14.61
C SER A 169 -8.56 3.61 -13.61
N TRP A 170 -7.28 3.24 -13.70
CA TRP A 170 -6.58 2.31 -12.81
C TRP A 170 -5.65 3.02 -11.82
N ARG A 171 -5.51 4.36 -11.94
CA ARG A 171 -4.60 5.17 -11.13
C ARG A 171 -3.19 4.58 -11.12
N GLY A 172 -2.65 4.35 -12.31
CA GLY A 172 -1.32 3.77 -12.47
C GLY A 172 -0.85 3.76 -13.92
N THR A 173 0.31 3.17 -14.11
CA THR A 173 1.06 3.29 -15.36
C THR A 173 1.76 1.97 -15.67
N TYR A 174 1.66 1.51 -16.90
CA TYR A 174 2.60 0.51 -17.44
C TYR A 174 3.89 1.20 -17.86
N VAL A 175 5.01 0.61 -17.48
CA VAL A 175 6.36 1.04 -17.89
C VAL A 175 6.99 -0.08 -18.70
N PHE A 176 7.55 0.26 -19.86
CA PHE A 176 8.23 -0.66 -20.80
C PHE A 176 9.71 -0.29 -20.84
N ALA A 177 10.49 -0.77 -19.88
CA ALA A 177 11.91 -0.49 -19.79
C ALA A 177 12.75 -1.42 -20.67
N PRO A 178 13.88 -1.00 -21.24
CA PRO A 178 14.83 -1.90 -21.90
C PRO A 178 15.24 -3.04 -20.97
N ALA A 179 15.33 -4.27 -21.51
CA ALA A 179 15.64 -5.44 -20.71
C ALA A 179 16.52 -6.44 -21.51
N ALA A 180 17.16 -7.34 -20.77
CA ALA A 180 17.86 -8.47 -21.36
C ALA A 180 16.88 -9.64 -21.67
N PRO A 181 17.20 -10.51 -22.62
CA PRO A 181 16.33 -11.63 -23.01
C PRO A 181 16.07 -12.65 -21.90
N ASP A 182 16.95 -12.74 -20.91
CA ASP A 182 16.90 -13.64 -19.76
C ASP A 182 16.06 -13.08 -18.59
N ASP A 183 15.64 -11.81 -18.65
CA ASP A 183 14.75 -11.24 -17.65
C ASP A 183 13.38 -11.95 -17.70
N ALA A 184 12.90 -12.35 -16.52
CA ALA A 184 11.66 -13.12 -16.38
C ALA A 184 10.41 -12.36 -16.87
N ASP A 185 10.42 -11.03 -16.75
CA ASP A 185 9.33 -10.13 -17.13
C ASP A 185 9.62 -9.39 -18.45
N ALA A 186 10.62 -9.83 -19.21
CA ALA A 186 10.92 -9.26 -20.51
C ALA A 186 10.07 -9.90 -21.63
N VAL A 187 9.68 -9.07 -22.59
CA VAL A 187 8.90 -9.40 -23.78
C VAL A 187 9.62 -8.81 -24.99
N PRO A 188 9.75 -9.56 -26.12
CA PRO A 188 10.31 -9.02 -27.35
C PRO A 188 9.46 -7.87 -27.91
N GLU A 189 10.09 -6.82 -28.42
CA GLU A 189 9.38 -5.65 -28.97
C GLU A 189 8.41 -6.02 -30.12
N HIS A 190 8.78 -6.98 -30.96
CA HIS A 190 7.90 -7.41 -32.04
C HIS A 190 6.59 -8.01 -31.52
N VAL A 191 6.56 -8.62 -30.32
CA VAL A 191 5.34 -9.10 -29.68
C VAL A 191 4.47 -7.92 -29.23
N LEU A 192 5.06 -6.88 -28.63
CA LEU A 192 4.33 -5.68 -28.22
C LEU A 192 3.73 -4.92 -29.41
N ALA A 193 4.40 -4.96 -30.56
CA ALA A 193 3.97 -4.30 -31.81
C ALA A 193 3.05 -5.17 -32.69
N SER A 194 2.87 -6.47 -32.37
CA SER A 194 2.16 -7.42 -33.25
C SER A 194 0.65 -7.17 -33.32
N ALA A 195 0.05 -6.59 -32.28
CA ALA A 195 -1.35 -6.22 -32.21
C ALA A 195 -1.55 -5.14 -31.14
N PRO A 196 -2.70 -4.44 -31.10
CA PRO A 196 -2.99 -3.47 -30.06
C PRO A 196 -2.86 -4.07 -28.66
N LEU A 197 -2.14 -3.37 -27.79
CA LEU A 197 -2.14 -3.66 -26.36
C LEU A 197 -3.46 -3.23 -25.75
N VAL A 198 -4.09 -4.11 -24.96
CA VAL A 198 -5.36 -3.84 -24.31
C VAL A 198 -5.21 -4.05 -22.81
N ALA A 199 -5.51 -3.01 -22.03
CA ALA A 199 -5.60 -3.09 -20.58
C ALA A 199 -7.07 -3.22 -20.17
N ARG A 200 -7.44 -4.32 -19.52
CA ARG A 200 -8.83 -4.60 -19.12
C ARG A 200 -8.93 -5.30 -17.76
N GLU A 201 -10.11 -5.28 -17.18
CA GLU A 201 -10.43 -6.01 -15.95
C GLU A 201 -10.37 -7.53 -16.16
N ARG A 202 -10.21 -8.24 -15.07
CA ARG A 202 -10.30 -9.69 -15.05
C ARG A 202 -11.75 -10.11 -15.29
N SER A 203 -11.98 -10.98 -16.26
CA SER A 203 -13.30 -11.57 -16.57
C SER A 203 -13.52 -12.93 -15.91
N GLY A 204 -12.45 -13.55 -15.40
CA GLY A 204 -12.47 -14.90 -14.84
C GLY A 204 -12.04 -15.99 -15.87
N GLY A 205 -11.43 -17.05 -15.37
CA GLY A 205 -10.94 -18.13 -16.23
C GLY A 205 -9.57 -17.90 -16.86
N GLU A 206 -8.97 -16.71 -16.70
CA GLU A 206 -7.65 -16.41 -17.24
C GLU A 206 -6.60 -17.39 -16.70
N ARG A 207 -5.71 -17.80 -17.59
CA ARG A 207 -4.60 -18.73 -17.31
C ARG A 207 -3.27 -18.10 -17.73
N VAL A 208 -2.24 -18.36 -16.92
CA VAL A 208 -0.87 -17.87 -17.16
C VAL A 208 0.11 -19.04 -17.06
N ARG A 209 1.08 -19.06 -17.96
CA ARG A 209 2.24 -19.94 -17.93
C ARG A 209 3.48 -19.10 -17.65
N GLY A 210 4.09 -19.26 -16.48
CA GLY A 210 5.33 -18.58 -16.11
C GLY A 210 6.56 -19.20 -16.77
N VAL A 211 7.71 -18.53 -16.62
CA VAL A 211 9.01 -18.93 -17.23
C VAL A 211 9.42 -20.36 -16.89
N ALA A 212 9.25 -20.78 -15.63
CA ALA A 212 9.67 -22.10 -15.16
C ALA A 212 8.53 -23.14 -15.14
N ALA A 213 7.32 -22.79 -15.62
CA ALA A 213 6.16 -23.66 -15.50
C ALA A 213 5.84 -24.37 -16.80
N HIS A 214 5.89 -25.71 -16.80
CA HIS A 214 5.42 -26.53 -17.93
C HIS A 214 3.89 -26.53 -18.07
N VAL A 215 3.15 -26.13 -17.00
CA VAL A 215 1.69 -26.18 -16.96
C VAL A 215 1.12 -24.78 -16.71
N SER A 216 0.11 -24.41 -17.50
CA SER A 216 -0.68 -23.19 -17.32
C SER A 216 -1.57 -23.30 -16.08
N ARG A 217 -1.56 -22.27 -15.21
CA ARG A 217 -2.38 -22.20 -13.98
C ARG A 217 -3.41 -21.10 -14.09
N THR A 218 -4.54 -21.26 -13.39
CA THR A 218 -5.53 -20.18 -13.31
C THR A 218 -4.97 -18.99 -12.54
N LEU A 219 -5.35 -17.79 -12.93
CA LEU A 219 -4.91 -16.56 -12.29
C LEU A 219 -5.31 -16.53 -10.80
N LYS A 220 -6.49 -17.08 -10.45
CA LYS A 220 -6.93 -17.25 -9.06
C LYS A 220 -5.91 -18.05 -8.24
N ASN A 221 -5.46 -19.18 -8.77
CA ASN A 221 -4.50 -20.05 -8.09
C ASN A 221 -3.13 -19.37 -7.96
N LEU A 222 -2.66 -18.67 -9.00
CA LEU A 222 -1.39 -17.93 -8.97
C LEU A 222 -1.40 -16.82 -7.92
N PHE A 223 -2.46 -16.03 -7.83
CA PHE A 223 -2.59 -15.02 -6.78
C PHE A 223 -2.58 -15.64 -5.37
N GLN A 224 -3.28 -16.77 -5.18
CA GLN A 224 -3.27 -17.49 -3.91
C GLN A 224 -1.88 -18.02 -3.54
N THR A 225 -1.21 -18.66 -4.49
CA THR A 225 0.14 -19.22 -4.28
C THR A 225 1.16 -18.14 -3.97
N ARG A 226 1.11 -17.00 -4.69
CA ARG A 226 1.99 -15.84 -4.44
C ARG A 226 1.59 -14.97 -3.25
N GLY A 227 0.54 -15.32 -2.53
CA GLY A 227 0.09 -14.58 -1.37
C GLY A 227 -0.47 -13.21 -1.67
N VAL A 228 -0.94 -12.95 -2.90
CA VAL A 228 -1.55 -11.67 -3.26
C VAL A 228 -2.94 -11.59 -2.63
N PRO A 229 -3.21 -10.63 -1.73
CA PRO A 229 -4.50 -10.50 -1.06
C PRO A 229 -5.61 -10.09 -2.06
N ALA A 230 -6.87 -10.39 -1.73
CA ALA A 230 -8.00 -10.20 -2.64
C ALA A 230 -8.13 -8.75 -3.13
N TRP A 231 -7.88 -7.78 -2.27
CA TRP A 231 -7.96 -6.34 -2.58
C TRP A 231 -6.81 -5.81 -3.45
N GLU A 232 -5.68 -6.54 -3.55
CA GLU A 232 -4.57 -6.20 -4.45
C GLU A 232 -4.70 -6.85 -5.82
N ARG A 233 -5.70 -7.73 -6.03
CA ARG A 233 -5.96 -8.43 -7.29
C ARG A 233 -6.74 -7.58 -8.30
N ASP A 234 -7.22 -6.41 -7.87
CA ASP A 234 -7.87 -5.42 -8.75
C ASP A 234 -6.77 -4.62 -9.48
N VAL A 235 -6.22 -5.22 -10.53
CA VAL A 235 -5.15 -4.69 -11.37
C VAL A 235 -5.55 -4.84 -12.85
N PRO A 236 -5.08 -3.93 -13.74
CA PRO A 236 -5.30 -4.11 -15.16
C PRO A 236 -4.55 -5.34 -15.65
N LEU A 237 -5.21 -6.17 -16.44
CA LEU A 237 -4.55 -7.24 -17.17
C LEU A 237 -4.14 -6.72 -18.54
N LEU A 238 -2.89 -6.94 -18.94
CA LEU A 238 -2.37 -6.51 -20.23
C LEU A 238 -2.47 -7.64 -21.24
N TYR A 239 -3.13 -7.37 -22.35
CA TYR A 239 -3.29 -8.25 -23.48
C TYR A 239 -2.57 -7.69 -24.71
N VAL A 240 -2.13 -8.57 -25.59
CA VAL A 240 -1.75 -8.25 -26.98
C VAL A 240 -2.82 -8.88 -27.87
N GLY A 241 -3.61 -8.05 -28.54
CA GLY A 241 -4.87 -8.51 -29.12
C GLY A 241 -5.76 -9.19 -28.09
N GLU A 242 -6.11 -10.47 -28.31
CA GLU A 242 -6.92 -11.25 -27.37
C GLU A 242 -6.09 -12.12 -26.41
N THR A 243 -4.77 -12.12 -26.54
CA THR A 243 -3.89 -12.98 -25.76
C THR A 243 -3.40 -12.27 -24.51
N LEU A 244 -3.62 -12.85 -23.32
CA LEU A 244 -3.12 -12.33 -22.06
C LEU A 244 -1.59 -12.36 -22.06
N LEU A 245 -0.95 -11.19 -21.97
CA LEU A 245 0.49 -11.01 -22.04
C LEU A 245 1.14 -10.85 -20.65
N PHE A 246 0.60 -9.98 -19.82
CA PHE A 246 1.20 -9.66 -18.53
C PHE A 246 0.14 -9.42 -17.45
N VAL A 247 0.47 -9.87 -16.24
CA VAL A 247 -0.37 -9.67 -15.05
C VAL A 247 0.48 -9.05 -13.93
N PRO A 248 0.13 -7.86 -13.44
CA PRO A 248 0.80 -7.26 -12.28
C PRO A 248 0.89 -8.24 -11.10
N ARG A 249 2.06 -8.27 -10.43
CA ARG A 249 2.38 -9.20 -9.33
C ARG A 249 2.55 -10.69 -9.72
N ILE A 250 2.17 -11.07 -10.93
CA ILE A 250 2.34 -12.45 -11.44
C ILE A 250 3.46 -12.51 -12.48
N GLY A 251 3.56 -11.51 -13.37
CA GLY A 251 4.56 -11.45 -14.41
C GLY A 251 4.03 -11.78 -15.80
N VAL A 252 4.94 -12.03 -16.71
CA VAL A 252 4.68 -12.30 -18.13
C VAL A 252 4.11 -13.70 -18.34
N ASN A 253 3.10 -13.78 -19.21
CA ASN A 253 2.54 -15.04 -19.69
C ASN A 253 3.31 -15.55 -20.91
N ARG A 254 4.22 -16.48 -20.69
CA ARG A 254 5.04 -17.07 -21.77
C ARG A 254 4.25 -17.85 -22.82
N SER A 255 2.95 -18.10 -22.61
CA SER A 255 2.09 -18.66 -23.66
C SER A 255 1.71 -17.62 -24.72
N ALA A 256 1.89 -16.34 -24.46
CA ALA A 256 1.53 -15.28 -25.38
C ALA A 256 2.51 -15.14 -26.56
N PHE A 257 3.72 -15.63 -26.40
CA PHE A 257 4.72 -15.74 -27.47
C PHE A 257 5.42 -17.08 -27.32
N GLY A 258 5.56 -17.80 -28.45
CA GLY A 258 6.18 -19.12 -28.46
C GLY A 258 7.60 -19.10 -27.91
N ALA A 259 8.16 -20.27 -27.61
CA ALA A 259 9.59 -20.44 -27.37
C ALA A 259 10.34 -20.27 -28.72
N THR A 260 10.26 -19.09 -29.30
CA THR A 260 11.15 -18.77 -30.43
C THR A 260 12.47 -18.39 -29.79
N PRO A 261 13.58 -19.08 -30.06
CA PRO A 261 14.89 -18.54 -29.79
C PRO A 261 14.93 -17.24 -30.57
N GLY A 262 14.94 -16.12 -29.88
CA GLY A 262 14.88 -14.79 -30.49
C GLY A 262 16.00 -14.65 -31.50
N GLU A 263 15.74 -13.92 -32.56
CA GLU A 263 16.81 -13.35 -33.36
C GLU A 263 17.79 -12.70 -32.42
N PRO A 264 19.12 -12.91 -32.55
CA PRO A 264 20.11 -12.42 -31.61
C PRO A 264 20.11 -10.89 -31.43
N ASP A 265 19.44 -10.15 -32.32
CA ASP A 265 19.33 -8.69 -32.31
C ASP A 265 17.93 -8.18 -31.88
N ALA A 266 17.02 -9.02 -31.40
CA ALA A 266 15.70 -8.55 -30.97
C ALA A 266 15.82 -7.69 -29.71
N ALA A 267 15.28 -6.47 -29.75
CA ALA A 267 15.14 -5.64 -28.57
C ALA A 267 14.05 -6.18 -27.63
N TRP A 268 14.32 -6.15 -26.34
CA TRP A 268 13.43 -6.66 -25.31
C TRP A 268 13.02 -5.55 -24.37
N ARG A 269 11.77 -5.62 -23.88
CA ARG A 269 11.20 -4.69 -22.91
C ARG A 269 10.70 -5.42 -21.69
N ARG A 270 11.12 -4.96 -20.51
CA ARG A 270 10.54 -5.38 -19.24
C ARG A 270 9.25 -4.62 -19.00
N ILE A 271 8.19 -5.34 -18.65
CA ILE A 271 6.90 -4.75 -18.33
C ILE A 271 6.76 -4.62 -16.82
N GLU A 272 6.48 -3.40 -16.35
CA GLU A 272 6.19 -3.11 -14.96
C GLU A 272 4.84 -2.41 -14.83
N TRP A 273 4.10 -2.73 -13.79
CA TRP A 273 2.93 -1.97 -13.37
C TRP A 273 3.26 -1.14 -12.14
N ARG A 274 3.11 0.17 -12.22
CA ARG A 274 3.32 1.11 -11.12
C ARG A 274 2.00 1.80 -10.77
N LYS A 275 1.51 1.57 -9.55
CA LYS A 275 0.36 2.30 -9.01
C LYS A 275 0.80 3.71 -8.62
N ASP A 276 -0.03 4.71 -8.92
CA ASP A 276 0.08 6.11 -8.47
C ASP A 276 1.43 6.81 -8.77
N VAL A 277 2.22 6.29 -9.71
CA VAL A 277 3.40 6.95 -10.21
C VAL A 277 2.96 7.87 -11.36
N LEU A 278 3.04 9.18 -11.16
CA LEU A 278 2.78 10.21 -12.15
C LEU A 278 1.30 10.61 -12.32
N ILE A 279 0.65 11.01 -11.25
CA ILE A 279 -0.38 12.02 -11.32
C ILE A 279 0.23 13.27 -10.69
N ALA A 280 1.07 13.96 -11.45
CA ALA A 280 1.40 15.36 -11.26
C ALA A 280 0.70 16.11 -12.37
#